data_b7257673a25dd3b7072f8d9395ac56fe
#
_entry.id   b7257673a25dd3b7072f8d9395ac56fe
#
_cell.length_a   1.000
_cell.length_b   1.000
_cell.length_c   1.000
_cell.angle_alpha   90.00
_cell.angle_beta   90.00
_cell.angle_gamma   90.00
#
_symmetry.space_group_name_H-M   'P 1'
#
loop_
_entity.id
_entity.type
_entity.pdbx_description
1 polymer ?
#
loop_
_entity_poly.entity_id
_entity_poly.type
_entity_poly.pdbx_seq_one_letter_code
_entity_poly.pdbx_strand_id
1 'polypeptide(L)'
;AKNKPDVVVLVIGDTMASYDKPAFPKAWAWQSVTNLTKAISATGTKCVWVGPAWGKEGGMYKKNAQRTQLMSQFLAANVAPCTYVDSLKMSEPGQWVTTDGQHFTVAGYKAWGNAIADAMAKLPAASLKGGK
;
A
#
# COMPACT_ATOMS: atom_id res chain seq x y z
N ALA A 1 18.46 -13.27 3.91
CA ALA A 1 18.58 -12.79 2.53
C ALA A 1 20.04 -12.51 2.18
N LYS A 2 20.38 -12.74 0.93
CA LYS A 2 21.71 -12.48 0.43
C LYS A 2 22.05 -10.99 0.51
N ASN A 3 21.10 -10.15 0.16
CA ASN A 3 21.21 -8.71 0.30
C ASN A 3 20.48 -8.28 1.55
N LYS A 4 21.05 -7.35 2.30
CA LYS A 4 20.44 -6.85 3.54
C LYS A 4 20.02 -5.40 3.33
N PRO A 5 18.84 -5.15 2.80
CA PRO A 5 18.39 -3.78 2.60
C PRO A 5 18.14 -3.09 3.95
N ASP A 6 18.25 -1.77 3.95
CA ASP A 6 17.91 -0.96 5.13
C ASP A 6 16.39 -0.86 5.29
N VAL A 7 15.68 -0.82 4.18
CA VAL A 7 14.23 -0.69 4.19
C VAL A 7 13.61 -1.52 3.07
N VAL A 8 12.48 -2.14 3.37
CA VAL A 8 11.64 -2.85 2.39
C VAL A 8 10.39 -2.01 2.18
N VAL A 9 10.08 -1.73 0.91
CA VAL A 9 8.87 -0.99 0.56
C VAL A 9 7.85 -1.97 -0.02
N LEU A 10 6.69 -2.06 0.62
CA LEU A 10 5.60 -2.92 0.18
C LEU A 10 4.50 -2.04 -0.39
N VAL A 11 4.07 -2.33 -1.62
CA VAL A 11 2.99 -1.60 -2.28
C VAL A 11 1.87 -2.61 -2.54
N ILE A 12 1.07 -2.86 -1.53
CA ILE A 12 0.04 -3.89 -1.56
C ILE A 12 -1.24 -3.34 -0.94
N GLY A 13 -2.37 -3.66 -1.53
CA GLY A 13 -3.65 -3.25 -0.97
C GLY A 13 -4.83 -3.55 -1.89
N ASP A 14 -4.72 -3.25 -3.17
CA ASP A 14 -5.83 -3.44 -4.11
C ASP A 14 -6.31 -4.88 -4.18
N THR A 15 -5.39 -5.83 -4.31
CA THR A 15 -5.77 -7.25 -4.40
C THR A 15 -6.36 -7.76 -3.10
N MET A 16 -5.97 -7.19 -1.97
CA MET A 16 -6.49 -7.58 -0.66
C MET A 16 -7.90 -7.07 -0.42
N ALA A 17 -8.30 -6.02 -1.13
CA ALA A 17 -9.62 -5.42 -0.94
C ALA A 17 -10.75 -6.33 -1.42
N SER A 18 -10.47 -7.25 -2.33
CA SER A 18 -11.44 -8.24 -2.84
C SER A 18 -12.74 -7.57 -3.29
N TYR A 19 -12.61 -6.68 -4.29
CA TYR A 19 -13.74 -5.88 -4.77
C TYR A 19 -14.91 -6.72 -5.30
N ASP A 20 -14.62 -7.95 -5.70
CA ASP A 20 -15.64 -8.88 -6.21
C ASP A 20 -16.43 -9.58 -5.11
N LYS A 21 -16.08 -9.37 -3.86
CA LYS A 21 -16.76 -9.99 -2.72
C LYS A 21 -17.72 -9.02 -2.05
N PRO A 22 -18.79 -9.52 -1.43
CA PRO A 22 -19.77 -8.63 -0.77
C PRO A 22 -19.17 -7.89 0.42
N ALA A 23 -18.15 -8.45 1.06
CA ALA A 23 -17.50 -7.81 2.20
C ALA A 23 -16.00 -7.99 2.14
N PHE A 24 -15.31 -7.06 2.75
CA PHE A 24 -13.87 -7.08 2.91
C PHE A 24 -13.47 -8.24 3.85
N PRO A 25 -12.58 -9.15 3.42
CA PRO A 25 -12.23 -10.33 4.21
C PRO A 25 -11.22 -9.99 5.33
N LYS A 26 -11.71 -9.36 6.39
CA LYS A 26 -10.86 -8.80 7.46
C LYS A 26 -9.94 -9.82 8.12
N ALA A 27 -10.46 -11.01 8.44
CA ALA A 27 -9.66 -12.02 9.14
C ALA A 27 -8.48 -12.49 8.29
N TRP A 28 -8.74 -12.77 7.03
CA TRP A 28 -7.69 -13.17 6.10
C TRP A 28 -6.67 -12.06 5.88
N ALA A 29 -7.16 -10.83 5.70
CA ALA A 29 -6.28 -9.68 5.48
C ALA A 29 -5.40 -9.43 6.70
N TRP A 30 -5.98 -9.50 7.90
CA TRP A 30 -5.23 -9.33 9.15
C TRP A 30 -4.13 -10.38 9.27
N GLN A 31 -4.45 -11.63 8.99
CA GLN A 31 -3.47 -12.71 9.07
C GLN A 31 -2.34 -12.52 8.06
N SER A 32 -2.68 -12.14 6.83
CA SER A 32 -1.69 -11.92 5.78
C SER A 32 -0.74 -10.77 6.12
N VAL A 33 -1.30 -9.66 6.58
CA VAL A 33 -0.51 -8.49 6.99
C VAL A 33 0.39 -8.83 8.17
N THR A 34 -0.17 -9.49 9.18
CA THR A 34 0.56 -9.84 10.39
C THR A 34 1.72 -10.79 10.09
N ASN A 35 1.48 -11.82 9.28
CA ASN A 35 2.53 -12.77 8.91
C ASN A 35 3.66 -12.08 8.15
N LEU A 36 3.32 -11.21 7.22
CA LEU A 36 4.31 -10.52 6.40
C LEU A 36 5.13 -9.51 7.21
N THR A 37 4.48 -8.68 7.99
CA THR A 37 5.18 -7.68 8.80
C THR A 37 6.05 -8.34 9.87
N LYS A 38 5.58 -9.45 10.44
CA LYS A 38 6.34 -10.21 11.42
C LYS A 38 7.60 -10.82 10.79
N ALA A 39 7.47 -11.38 9.60
CA ALA A 39 8.60 -11.97 8.89
C ALA A 39 9.67 -10.92 8.57
N ILE A 40 9.25 -9.73 8.15
CA ILE A 40 10.18 -8.66 7.83
C ILE A 40 10.86 -8.12 9.09
N SER A 41 10.09 -7.86 10.14
CA SER A 41 10.64 -7.29 11.37
C SER A 41 11.59 -8.24 12.09
N ALA A 42 11.42 -9.55 11.89
CA ALA A 42 12.33 -10.54 12.47
C ALA A 42 13.75 -10.42 11.94
N THR A 43 13.93 -9.81 10.77
CA THR A 43 15.27 -9.58 10.19
C THR A 43 15.92 -8.29 10.67
N GLY A 44 15.20 -7.47 11.45
CA GLY A 44 15.69 -6.14 11.86
C GLY A 44 15.57 -5.09 10.78
N THR A 45 14.99 -5.45 9.63
CA THR A 45 14.81 -4.53 8.50
C THR A 45 13.58 -3.65 8.74
N LYS A 46 13.71 -2.36 8.47
CA LYS A 46 12.56 -1.46 8.51
C LYS A 46 11.68 -1.69 7.30
N CYS A 47 10.41 -1.38 7.42
CA CYS A 47 9.48 -1.50 6.29
C CYS A 47 8.57 -0.28 6.19
N VAL A 48 8.24 0.04 4.96
CA VAL A 48 7.26 1.06 4.61
C VAL A 48 6.18 0.37 3.82
N TRP A 49 4.94 0.51 4.26
CA TRP A 49 3.80 -0.08 3.57
C TRP A 49 3.03 1.02 2.87
N VAL A 50 3.00 0.98 1.54
CA VAL A 50 2.26 1.94 0.73
C VAL A 50 0.91 1.33 0.41
N GLY A 51 -0.15 1.97 0.84
CA GLY A 51 -1.51 1.49 0.62
C GLY A 51 -2.02 1.75 -0.79
N PRO A 52 -3.24 1.28 -1.08
CA PRO A 52 -3.83 1.42 -2.42
C PRO A 52 -4.09 2.89 -2.75
N ALA A 53 -4.00 3.21 -4.05
CA ALA A 53 -4.29 4.54 -4.56
C ALA A 53 -5.71 4.58 -5.12
N TRP A 54 -6.23 5.79 -5.34
CA TRP A 54 -7.49 5.96 -6.06
C TRP A 54 -7.33 5.46 -7.50
N GLY A 55 -8.40 4.90 -8.03
CA GLY A 55 -8.48 4.50 -9.42
C GLY A 55 -9.80 5.00 -9.99
N LYS A 56 -10.36 4.26 -10.94
CA LYS A 56 -11.68 4.54 -11.50
C LYS A 56 -12.62 3.42 -11.08
N GLU A 57 -13.76 3.78 -10.51
CA GLU A 57 -14.75 2.79 -10.08
C GLU A 57 -15.24 1.93 -11.23
N GLY A 58 -15.54 0.68 -10.91
CA GLY A 58 -16.01 -0.30 -11.89
C GLY A 58 -14.85 -0.96 -12.63
N GLY A 59 -15.06 -1.20 -13.91
CA GLY A 59 -14.08 -1.86 -14.74
C GLY A 59 -13.99 -3.35 -14.47
N MET A 60 -12.97 -3.97 -15.04
CA MET A 60 -12.77 -5.42 -14.97
C MET A 60 -12.63 -5.91 -13.53
N TYR A 61 -11.97 -5.13 -12.69
CA TYR A 61 -11.69 -5.52 -11.30
C TYR A 61 -12.72 -5.01 -10.31
N LYS A 62 -13.75 -4.33 -10.79
CA LYS A 62 -14.85 -3.82 -9.96
C LYS A 62 -14.38 -2.90 -8.83
N LYS A 63 -13.37 -2.09 -9.12
CA LYS A 63 -12.80 -1.20 -8.11
C LYS A 63 -13.88 -0.29 -7.53
N ASN A 64 -13.83 -0.11 -6.22
CA ASN A 64 -14.82 0.64 -5.46
C ASN A 64 -14.10 1.59 -4.51
N ALA A 65 -14.41 2.88 -4.59
CA ALA A 65 -13.71 3.90 -3.80
C ALA A 65 -13.91 3.69 -2.30
N GLN A 66 -15.12 3.34 -1.87
CA GLN A 66 -15.40 3.09 -0.46
C GLN A 66 -14.58 1.91 0.06
N ARG A 67 -14.52 0.82 -0.71
CA ARG A 67 -13.74 -0.37 -0.34
C ARG A 67 -12.23 -0.05 -0.30
N THR A 68 -11.76 0.76 -1.25
CA THR A 68 -10.37 1.20 -1.26
C THR A 68 -10.04 1.98 0.01
N GLN A 69 -10.93 2.87 0.41
CA GLN A 69 -10.76 3.65 1.63
C GLN A 69 -10.77 2.77 2.88
N LEU A 70 -11.67 1.79 2.94
CA LEU A 70 -11.71 0.84 4.06
C LEU A 70 -10.43 0.03 4.15
N MET A 71 -9.88 -0.40 3.01
CA MET A 71 -8.62 -1.13 2.99
C MET A 71 -7.48 -0.24 3.48
N SER A 72 -7.43 1.01 3.05
CA SER A 72 -6.39 1.93 3.50
C SER A 72 -6.45 2.13 5.01
N GLN A 73 -7.65 2.32 5.56
CA GLN A 73 -7.84 2.47 7.00
C GLN A 73 -7.41 1.22 7.76
N PHE A 74 -7.76 0.05 7.23
CA PHE A 74 -7.38 -1.23 7.82
C PHE A 74 -5.86 -1.38 7.87
N LEU A 75 -5.19 -1.10 6.75
CA LEU A 75 -3.74 -1.22 6.69
C LEU A 75 -3.07 -0.24 7.64
N ALA A 76 -3.53 1.00 7.67
CA ALA A 76 -2.96 2.01 8.57
C ALA A 76 -3.02 1.56 10.03
N ALA A 77 -4.05 0.82 10.40
CA ALA A 77 -4.25 0.35 11.77
C ALA A 77 -3.47 -0.93 12.09
N ASN A 78 -3.03 -1.69 11.08
CA ASN A 78 -2.55 -3.05 11.29
C ASN A 78 -1.15 -3.36 10.73
N VAL A 79 -0.50 -2.44 10.03
CA VAL A 79 0.80 -2.73 9.41
C VAL A 79 1.99 -2.50 10.34
N ALA A 80 1.77 -2.00 11.55
CA ALA A 80 2.89 -1.84 12.49
C ALA A 80 3.63 -3.17 12.66
N PRO A 81 4.96 -3.20 12.76
CA PRO A 81 5.84 -2.03 12.92
C PRO A 81 6.24 -1.32 11.63
N CYS A 82 5.64 -1.66 10.48
CA CYS A 82 5.88 -0.93 9.25
C CYS A 82 5.28 0.48 9.35
N THR A 83 5.92 1.44 8.69
CA THR A 83 5.38 2.80 8.57
C THR A 83 4.40 2.82 7.41
N TYR A 84 3.18 3.30 7.64
CA TYR A 84 2.16 3.35 6.60
C TYR A 84 2.26 4.65 5.80
N VAL A 85 2.20 4.54 4.48
CA VAL A 85 2.12 5.67 3.57
C VAL A 85 0.76 5.59 2.86
N ASP A 86 -0.07 6.61 3.05
CA ASP A 86 -1.43 6.63 2.55
C ASP A 86 -1.49 7.22 1.14
N SER A 87 -1.59 6.35 0.13
CA SER A 87 -1.68 6.79 -1.27
C SER A 87 -2.94 7.59 -1.57
N LEU A 88 -3.99 7.45 -0.76
CA LEU A 88 -5.24 8.20 -0.99
C LEU A 88 -5.06 9.70 -0.77
N LYS A 89 -4.01 10.09 -0.07
CA LYS A 89 -3.69 11.51 0.15
C LYS A 89 -2.83 12.10 -0.96
N MET A 90 -2.41 11.30 -1.93
CA MET A 90 -1.50 11.73 -3.00
C MET A 90 -2.23 12.29 -4.21
N SER A 91 -3.50 11.92 -4.40
CA SER A 91 -4.28 12.34 -5.56
C SER A 91 -5.76 12.37 -5.22
N GLU A 92 -6.54 12.97 -6.10
CA GLU A 92 -8.00 12.90 -6.02
C GLU A 92 -8.50 11.68 -6.80
N PRO A 93 -9.68 11.15 -6.45
CA PRO A 93 -10.25 10.03 -7.21
C PRO A 93 -10.33 10.34 -8.70
N GLY A 94 -9.75 9.46 -9.52
CA GLY A 94 -9.76 9.60 -10.97
C GLY A 94 -8.71 10.56 -11.53
N GLN A 95 -7.91 11.19 -10.69
CA GLN A 95 -6.89 12.15 -11.14
C GLN A 95 -5.83 11.46 -12.01
N TRP A 96 -5.35 10.30 -11.58
CA TRP A 96 -4.38 9.53 -12.35
C TRP A 96 -5.10 8.53 -13.24
N VAL A 97 -4.83 8.57 -14.53
CA VAL A 97 -5.54 7.78 -15.53
C VAL A 97 -5.20 6.30 -15.39
N THR A 98 -6.23 5.47 -15.48
CA THR A 98 -6.09 4.01 -15.41
C THR A 98 -6.42 3.39 -16.75
N THR A 99 -5.89 2.18 -16.98
CA THR A 99 -6.21 1.39 -18.18
C THR A 99 -7.47 0.54 -17.98
N ASP A 100 -7.74 0.11 -16.76
CA ASP A 100 -8.82 -0.82 -16.44
C ASP A 100 -9.56 -0.48 -15.14
N GLY A 101 -9.35 0.70 -14.61
CA GLY A 101 -9.91 1.14 -13.33
C GLY A 101 -8.96 0.92 -12.16
N GLN A 102 -8.05 -0.05 -12.25
CA GLN A 102 -7.13 -0.39 -11.16
C GLN A 102 -5.66 -0.14 -11.51
N HIS A 103 -5.25 -0.49 -12.71
CA HIS A 103 -3.87 -0.32 -13.15
C HIS A 103 -3.71 1.01 -13.86
N PHE A 104 -2.68 1.76 -13.50
CA PHE A 104 -2.42 3.07 -14.09
C PHE A 104 -1.77 2.96 -15.47
N THR A 105 -1.92 4.01 -16.27
CA THR A 105 -1.09 4.20 -17.45
C THR A 105 0.35 4.43 -16.99
N VAL A 106 1.30 4.42 -17.94
CA VAL A 106 2.70 4.71 -17.64
C VAL A 106 2.84 6.04 -16.90
N ALA A 107 2.12 7.07 -17.38
CA ALA A 107 2.14 8.39 -16.74
C ALA A 107 1.58 8.35 -15.32
N GLY A 108 0.51 7.56 -15.11
CA GLY A 108 -0.09 7.40 -13.79
C GLY A 108 0.86 6.71 -12.82
N TYR A 109 1.51 5.65 -13.24
CA TYR A 109 2.49 4.96 -12.40
C TYR A 109 3.68 5.85 -12.07
N LYS A 110 4.11 6.67 -13.03
CA LYS A 110 5.20 7.61 -12.80
C LYS A 110 4.82 8.65 -11.75
N ALA A 111 3.61 9.18 -11.84
CA ALA A 111 3.10 10.14 -10.87
C ALA A 111 3.00 9.52 -9.47
N TRP A 112 2.50 8.30 -9.38
CA TRP A 112 2.39 7.58 -8.12
C TRP A 112 3.78 7.30 -7.53
N GLY A 113 4.70 6.80 -8.34
CA GLY A 113 6.06 6.55 -7.89
C GLY A 113 6.76 7.78 -7.37
N ASN A 114 6.60 8.92 -8.07
CA ASN A 114 7.16 10.18 -7.62
C ASN A 114 6.53 10.63 -6.30
N ALA A 115 5.22 10.47 -6.16
CA ALA A 115 4.52 10.82 -4.91
C ALA A 115 4.97 9.93 -3.74
N ILE A 116 5.18 8.64 -4.00
CA ILE A 116 5.71 7.73 -2.99
C ILE A 116 7.11 8.17 -2.55
N ALA A 117 7.97 8.50 -3.51
CA ALA A 117 9.33 8.96 -3.19
C ALA A 117 9.30 10.23 -2.37
N ASP A 118 8.44 11.18 -2.71
CA ASP A 118 8.29 12.41 -1.95
C ASP A 118 7.79 12.15 -0.53
N ALA A 119 6.83 11.25 -0.38
CA ALA A 119 6.31 10.88 0.93
C ALA A 119 7.40 10.22 1.78
N MET A 120 8.17 9.33 1.19
CA MET A 120 9.26 8.65 1.91
C MET A 120 10.35 9.63 2.34
N ALA A 121 10.64 10.64 1.52
CA ALA A 121 11.63 11.66 1.87
C ALA A 121 11.24 12.46 3.11
N LYS A 122 9.95 12.51 3.43
CA LYS A 122 9.43 13.22 4.60
C LYS A 122 9.35 12.36 5.85
N LEU A 123 9.64 11.06 5.75
CA LEU A 123 9.60 10.16 6.90
C LEU A 123 10.83 10.38 7.78
N PRO A 124 10.70 10.13 9.10
CA PRO A 124 11.86 10.18 9.98
C PRO A 124 12.93 9.18 9.54
N ALA A 125 14.19 9.55 9.70
CA ALA A 125 15.31 8.70 9.34
C ALA A 125 15.22 7.32 10.02
N ALA A 126 14.74 7.27 11.26
CA ALA A 126 14.59 6.01 12.00
C ALA A 126 13.61 5.05 11.33
N SER A 127 12.68 5.54 10.50
CA SER A 127 11.74 4.69 9.76
C SER A 127 12.37 4.03 8.55
N LEU A 128 13.52 4.51 8.10
CA LEU A 128 14.15 4.09 6.86
C LEU A 128 15.47 3.35 7.05
N LYS A 129 16.03 3.37 8.25
CA LYS A 129 17.29 2.68 8.55
C LYS A 129 17.02 1.39 9.28
N GLY A 130 17.65 0.31 8.82
CA GLY A 130 17.58 -0.97 9.47
C GLY A 130 18.04 -0.90 10.91
N GLY A 131 17.31 -1.57 11.78
CA GLY A 131 17.67 -1.68 13.18
C GLY A 131 18.75 -2.70 13.37
N LYS A 132 19.42 -2.56 14.49
CA LYS A 132 20.43 -3.51 14.86
C LYS A 132 20.16 -4.00 16.25
#